data_796f813fc03009308e21113b030cbade
#
_entry.id   796f813fc03009308e21113b030cbade
#
_cell.length_a   1.000
_cell.length_b   1.000
_cell.length_c   1.000
_cell.angle_alpha   90.00
_cell.angle_beta   90.00
_cell.angle_gamma   90.00
#
_symmetry.space_group_name_H-M   'P 1'
#
loop_
_entity.id
_entity.type
_entity.pdbx_description
1 polymer ?
#
loop_
_entity_poly.entity_id
_entity_poly.type
_entity_poly.pdbx_seq_one_letter_code
_entity_poly.pdbx_strand_id
1 'polypeptide(L)'
;VNQWIECSTQTEFDAAIANGDVPIVRSGYWDAYGSSTVRAFGSSTVTAFDSSTVTASGSSTVRAYGSSTVTAYGSSTVTAGTLVPVHDHGPSVKITGGIPISVRHITNPKAWCEFHGLTVERGKVTVFKAVEADWRGGTKRDGITYAPGDKPEAPDWAKNGSCGEGLHFVARPWEGDRYLNDAPAHYVACVVRVSEMAVIDQGKVKCRRVVAPITECDIDGEPLLSGEGEQP
;
A
#
# COMPACT_ATOMS: atom_id res chain seq x y z
N VAL A 1 -3.05 2.96 -18.60
CA VAL A 1 -2.47 2.56 -17.28
C VAL A 1 -1.33 3.49 -17.02
N ASN A 2 -1.43 4.32 -15.97
CA ASN A 2 -0.36 5.24 -15.58
C ASN A 2 0.86 4.43 -15.18
N GLN A 3 1.99 4.64 -15.87
CA GLN A 3 3.25 3.96 -15.55
C GLN A 3 4.01 4.72 -14.47
N TRP A 4 4.87 4.03 -13.76
CA TRP A 4 5.79 4.63 -12.81
C TRP A 4 7.11 4.89 -13.51
N ILE A 5 7.50 6.16 -13.60
CA ILE A 5 8.69 6.60 -14.33
C ILE A 5 9.71 7.16 -13.33
N GLU A 6 10.87 6.52 -13.22
CA GLU A 6 11.97 7.06 -12.43
C GLU A 6 12.60 8.23 -13.17
N CYS A 7 12.63 9.41 -12.52
CA CYS A 7 13.09 10.65 -13.11
C CYS A 7 14.40 11.12 -12.47
N SER A 8 15.33 11.54 -13.29
CA SER A 8 16.65 12.08 -12.89
C SER A 8 16.77 13.57 -13.22
N THR A 9 15.92 14.10 -14.09
CA THR A 9 15.87 15.50 -14.49
C THR A 9 14.45 16.06 -14.43
N GLN A 10 14.29 17.38 -14.23
CA GLN A 10 12.97 18.03 -14.24
C GLN A 10 12.26 17.83 -15.60
N THR A 11 13.00 17.81 -16.70
CA THR A 11 12.42 17.57 -18.02
C THR A 11 11.77 16.17 -18.15
N GLU A 12 12.40 15.12 -17.62
CA GLU A 12 11.82 13.77 -17.57
C GLU A 12 10.59 13.74 -16.66
N PHE A 13 10.64 14.44 -15.54
CA PHE A 13 9.55 14.57 -14.59
C PHE A 13 8.33 15.25 -15.22
N ASP A 14 8.53 16.39 -15.90
CA ASP A 14 7.47 17.13 -16.58
C ASP A 14 6.88 16.31 -17.74
N ALA A 15 7.71 15.59 -18.47
CA ALA A 15 7.26 14.69 -19.55
C ALA A 15 6.41 13.54 -19.00
N ALA A 16 6.80 12.92 -17.88
CA ALA A 16 6.01 11.88 -17.23
C ALA A 16 4.63 12.41 -16.82
N ILE A 17 4.58 13.58 -16.17
CA ILE A 17 3.29 14.22 -15.82
C ILE A 17 2.45 14.52 -17.05
N ALA A 18 3.03 15.06 -18.11
CA ALA A 18 2.31 15.40 -19.34
C ALA A 18 1.70 14.17 -20.04
N ASN A 19 2.34 13.01 -19.90
CA ASN A 19 1.86 11.72 -20.39
C ASN A 19 0.81 11.06 -19.48
N GLY A 20 0.53 11.64 -18.30
CA GLY A 20 -0.36 11.06 -17.30
C GLY A 20 0.30 9.95 -16.47
N ASP A 21 1.63 9.84 -16.53
CA ASP A 21 2.39 8.88 -15.73
C ASP A 21 2.71 9.41 -14.33
N VAL A 22 3.20 8.54 -13.45
CA VAL A 22 3.56 8.88 -12.07
C VAL A 22 5.09 8.95 -11.93
N PRO A 23 5.67 10.17 -11.86
CA PRO A 23 7.10 10.30 -11.64
C PRO A 23 7.52 9.78 -10.25
N ILE A 24 8.64 9.08 -10.22
CA ILE A 24 9.34 8.63 -9.03
C ILE A 24 10.65 9.39 -8.92
N VAL A 25 10.89 10.03 -7.77
CA VAL A 25 12.11 10.80 -7.50
C VAL A 25 12.77 10.31 -6.21
N ARG A 26 14.10 10.18 -6.21
CA ARG A 26 14.86 9.66 -5.07
C ARG A 26 15.80 10.66 -4.42
N SER A 27 16.16 11.72 -5.13
CA SER A 27 17.02 12.82 -4.67
C SER A 27 16.73 14.08 -5.50
N GLY A 28 17.31 15.22 -5.15
CA GLY A 28 17.16 16.46 -5.88
C GLY A 28 15.89 17.24 -5.49
N TYR A 29 15.63 18.32 -6.26
CA TYR A 29 14.51 19.24 -6.06
C TYR A 29 13.55 19.15 -7.25
N TRP A 30 12.26 19.09 -6.98
CA TRP A 30 11.22 18.82 -7.96
C TRP A 30 9.99 19.68 -7.69
N ASP A 31 9.45 20.31 -8.73
CA ASP A 31 8.23 21.08 -8.65
C ASP A 31 7.09 20.35 -9.38
N ALA A 32 5.99 20.11 -8.67
CA ALA A 32 4.82 19.41 -9.15
C ALA A 32 3.63 20.39 -9.23
N TYR A 33 3.00 20.49 -10.38
CA TYR A 33 1.90 21.42 -10.67
C TYR A 33 0.65 20.68 -11.17
N GLY A 34 -0.49 21.38 -11.13
CA GLY A 34 -1.76 20.93 -11.65
C GLY A 34 -2.32 19.76 -10.83
N SER A 35 -2.77 18.70 -11.51
CA SER A 35 -3.31 17.49 -10.89
C SER A 35 -2.33 16.32 -10.91
N SER A 36 -1.03 16.61 -10.86
CA SER A 36 0.02 15.60 -10.92
C SER A 36 0.04 14.68 -9.70
N THR A 37 0.43 13.43 -9.90
CA THR A 37 0.70 12.47 -8.83
C THR A 37 2.18 12.13 -8.80
N VAL A 38 2.84 12.27 -7.64
CA VAL A 38 4.30 12.14 -7.49
C VAL A 38 4.64 11.18 -6.36
N ARG A 39 5.69 10.39 -6.53
CA ARG A 39 6.29 9.55 -5.49
C ARG A 39 7.69 10.04 -5.16
N ALA A 40 7.87 10.51 -3.94
CA ALA A 40 9.12 11.02 -3.40
C ALA A 40 9.75 10.04 -2.41
N PHE A 41 10.96 9.59 -2.71
CA PHE A 41 11.73 8.65 -1.89
C PHE A 41 13.09 9.24 -1.50
N GLY A 42 13.82 8.52 -0.67
CA GLY A 42 15.20 8.84 -0.30
C GLY A 42 15.31 10.24 0.29
N SER A 43 16.16 11.08 -0.27
CA SER A 43 16.42 12.48 0.16
C SER A 43 15.82 13.52 -0.80
N SER A 44 14.85 13.15 -1.63
CA SER A 44 14.23 14.09 -2.57
C SER A 44 13.45 15.19 -1.85
N THR A 45 13.38 16.36 -2.49
CA THR A 45 12.53 17.49 -2.07
C THR A 45 11.52 17.75 -3.16
N VAL A 46 10.23 17.74 -2.83
CA VAL A 46 9.14 18.01 -3.76
C VAL A 46 8.36 19.25 -3.27
N THR A 47 8.16 20.22 -4.17
CA THR A 47 7.21 21.30 -3.95
C THR A 47 5.95 21.01 -4.77
N ALA A 48 4.83 20.90 -4.10
CA ALA A 48 3.54 20.54 -4.66
C ALA A 48 2.60 21.75 -4.68
N PHE A 49 2.03 22.05 -5.82
CA PHE A 49 1.10 23.14 -6.04
C PHE A 49 -0.25 22.64 -6.56
N ASP A 50 -1.22 23.51 -6.59
CA ASP A 50 -2.56 23.31 -7.13
C ASP A 50 -3.27 22.10 -6.48
N SER A 51 -3.64 21.07 -7.29
CA SER A 51 -4.33 19.87 -6.84
C SER A 51 -3.43 18.63 -6.89
N SER A 52 -2.11 18.82 -6.79
CA SER A 52 -1.16 17.72 -6.89
C SER A 52 -1.22 16.78 -5.68
N THR A 53 -0.93 15.51 -5.91
CA THR A 53 -0.87 14.47 -4.88
C THR A 53 0.55 13.97 -4.72
N VAL A 54 1.10 13.98 -3.50
CA VAL A 54 2.47 13.52 -3.23
C VAL A 54 2.47 12.41 -2.20
N THR A 55 3.09 11.29 -2.55
CA THR A 55 3.44 10.23 -1.59
C THR A 55 4.91 10.37 -1.23
N ALA A 56 5.20 10.70 0.01
CA ALA A 56 6.53 10.92 0.56
C ALA A 56 6.98 9.73 1.43
N SER A 57 8.20 9.24 1.24
CA SER A 57 8.76 8.12 2.00
C SER A 57 10.27 8.29 2.21
N GLY A 58 10.85 7.50 3.11
CA GLY A 58 12.26 7.65 3.51
C GLY A 58 12.48 8.95 4.29
N SER A 59 13.49 9.72 3.92
CA SER A 59 13.81 11.06 4.48
C SER A 59 13.44 12.20 3.54
N SER A 60 12.48 11.99 2.64
CA SER A 60 12.06 13.01 1.68
C SER A 60 11.42 14.22 2.36
N THR A 61 11.51 15.37 1.70
CA THR A 61 10.91 16.65 2.14
C THR A 61 9.82 17.05 1.16
N VAL A 62 8.67 17.47 1.67
CA VAL A 62 7.57 17.98 0.85
C VAL A 62 7.16 19.36 1.33
N ARG A 63 7.01 20.31 0.38
CA ARG A 63 6.32 21.57 0.56
C ARG A 63 5.04 21.54 -0.25
N ALA A 64 3.89 21.68 0.41
CA ALA A 64 2.59 21.49 -0.23
C ALA A 64 1.70 22.74 -0.08
N TYR A 65 1.14 23.21 -1.19
CA TYR A 65 0.34 24.42 -1.28
C TYR A 65 -0.96 24.18 -2.06
N GLY A 66 -1.88 25.12 -2.00
CA GLY A 66 -3.16 25.05 -2.72
C GLY A 66 -4.07 23.96 -2.19
N SER A 67 -4.63 23.17 -3.10
CA SER A 67 -5.50 22.01 -2.81
C SER A 67 -4.75 20.69 -2.90
N SER A 68 -3.44 20.71 -2.77
CA SER A 68 -2.62 19.49 -2.85
C SER A 68 -2.90 18.53 -1.67
N THR A 69 -2.58 17.26 -1.86
CA THR A 69 -2.72 16.23 -0.83
C THR A 69 -1.39 15.54 -0.62
N VAL A 70 -0.99 15.31 0.63
CA VAL A 70 0.27 14.63 0.96
C VAL A 70 -0.01 13.38 1.77
N THR A 71 0.62 12.27 1.38
CA THR A 71 0.69 11.04 2.18
C THR A 71 2.14 10.82 2.59
N ALA A 72 2.41 10.81 3.88
CA ALA A 72 3.76 10.83 4.44
C ALA A 72 4.08 9.57 5.25
N TYR A 73 5.19 8.92 4.91
CA TYR A 73 5.71 7.70 5.53
C TYR A 73 7.15 7.89 6.03
N GLY A 74 7.63 6.97 6.84
CA GLY A 74 9.03 6.90 7.29
C GLY A 74 9.44 8.11 8.12
N SER A 75 10.54 8.75 7.75
CA SER A 75 11.10 9.95 8.41
C SER A 75 10.90 11.21 7.57
N SER A 76 9.90 11.22 6.69
CA SER A 76 9.64 12.35 5.80
C SER A 76 9.27 13.62 6.57
N THR A 77 9.60 14.78 5.98
CA THR A 77 9.29 16.09 6.53
C THR A 77 8.32 16.80 5.61
N VAL A 78 7.18 17.25 6.13
CA VAL A 78 6.14 17.95 5.36
C VAL A 78 5.94 19.36 5.93
N THR A 79 6.00 20.37 5.06
CA THR A 79 5.56 21.74 5.34
C THR A 79 4.36 22.01 4.44
N ALA A 80 3.20 22.28 5.01
CA ALA A 80 1.95 22.36 4.26
C ALA A 80 1.21 23.68 4.52
N GLY A 81 0.56 24.20 3.48
CA GLY A 81 -0.38 25.33 3.60
C GLY A 81 -1.59 24.96 4.45
N THR A 82 -2.29 25.94 5.01
CA THR A 82 -3.30 25.77 6.08
C THR A 82 -4.41 24.76 5.76
N LEU A 83 -4.80 24.61 4.50
CA LEU A 83 -5.90 23.72 4.08
C LEU A 83 -5.42 22.42 3.42
N VAL A 84 -4.12 22.17 3.37
CA VAL A 84 -3.56 20.98 2.76
C VAL A 84 -3.73 19.77 3.70
N PRO A 85 -4.44 18.71 3.31
CA PRO A 85 -4.50 17.50 4.10
C PRO A 85 -3.18 16.72 4.02
N VAL A 86 -2.66 16.33 5.19
CA VAL A 86 -1.44 15.55 5.31
C VAL A 86 -1.76 14.25 6.03
N HIS A 87 -1.81 13.16 5.29
CA HIS A 87 -2.00 11.80 5.84
C HIS A 87 -0.68 11.30 6.43
N ASP A 88 -0.64 11.17 7.73
CA ASP A 88 0.53 10.80 8.52
C ASP A 88 0.51 9.31 8.87
N HIS A 89 1.38 8.55 8.21
CA HIS A 89 1.48 7.09 8.33
C HIS A 89 2.68 6.61 9.16
N GLY A 90 3.42 7.49 9.81
CA GLY A 90 4.64 7.06 10.52
C GLY A 90 4.97 7.85 11.78
N PRO A 91 5.54 7.20 12.81
CA PRO A 91 5.89 7.85 14.07
C PRO A 91 7.03 8.87 13.94
N SER A 92 7.79 8.82 12.84
CA SER A 92 8.93 9.70 12.58
C SER A 92 8.63 10.80 11.56
N VAL A 93 7.42 10.87 11.04
CA VAL A 93 6.97 11.93 10.13
C VAL A 93 6.93 13.26 10.90
N LYS A 94 7.50 14.30 10.29
CA LYS A 94 7.48 15.66 10.84
C LYS A 94 6.56 16.53 9.99
N ILE A 95 5.52 17.11 10.59
CA ILE A 95 4.55 17.94 9.89
C ILE A 95 4.55 19.34 10.51
N THR A 96 4.60 20.36 9.64
CA THR A 96 4.44 21.77 9.99
C THR A 96 3.33 22.36 9.12
N GLY A 97 2.29 22.92 9.74
CA GLY A 97 1.12 23.42 9.03
C GLY A 97 0.20 22.32 8.49
N GLY A 98 -0.72 22.69 7.60
CA GLY A 98 -1.70 21.80 7.02
C GLY A 98 -2.75 21.26 8.00
N ILE A 99 -3.51 20.27 7.53
CA ILE A 99 -4.48 19.51 8.33
C ILE A 99 -3.90 18.10 8.52
N PRO A 100 -3.23 17.81 9.64
CA PRO A 100 -2.67 16.49 9.86
C PRO A 100 -3.79 15.47 10.13
N ILE A 101 -3.86 14.46 9.29
CA ILE A 101 -4.76 13.32 9.43
C ILE A 101 -3.92 12.16 9.93
N SER A 102 -3.88 11.97 11.25
CA SER A 102 -3.11 10.88 11.84
C SER A 102 -3.82 9.56 11.61
N VAL A 103 -3.17 8.69 10.88
CA VAL A 103 -3.59 7.30 10.65
C VAL A 103 -2.76 6.32 11.48
N ARG A 104 -1.95 6.85 12.40
CA ARG A 104 -0.94 6.13 13.18
C ARG A 104 -1.48 5.16 14.20
N HIS A 105 -2.74 5.27 14.59
CA HIS A 105 -3.23 4.67 15.84
C HIS A 105 -4.19 3.49 15.67
N ILE A 106 -4.37 2.99 14.45
CA ILE A 106 -5.13 1.74 14.28
C ILE A 106 -4.19 0.57 14.58
N THR A 107 -4.06 0.24 15.86
CA THR A 107 -3.29 -0.93 16.31
C THR A 107 -4.19 -2.12 16.60
N ASN A 108 -5.49 -1.88 16.74
CA ASN A 108 -6.47 -2.91 16.98
C ASN A 108 -6.96 -3.52 15.66
N PRO A 109 -6.84 -4.85 15.44
CA PRO A 109 -7.26 -5.50 14.19
C PRO A 109 -8.74 -5.30 13.85
N LYS A 110 -9.64 -5.25 14.84
CA LYS A 110 -11.06 -5.02 14.59
C LYS A 110 -11.31 -3.60 14.10
N ALA A 111 -10.69 -2.60 14.72
CA ALA A 111 -10.76 -1.21 14.29
C ALA A 111 -10.16 -1.02 12.87
N TRP A 112 -9.11 -1.78 12.52
CA TRP A 112 -8.55 -1.79 11.17
C TRP A 112 -9.55 -2.34 10.15
N CYS A 113 -10.23 -3.45 10.47
CA CYS A 113 -11.30 -3.98 9.62
C CYS A 113 -12.45 -2.99 9.44
N GLU A 114 -12.90 -2.34 10.52
CA GLU A 114 -13.97 -1.31 10.50
C GLU A 114 -13.55 -0.10 9.64
N PHE A 115 -12.32 0.38 9.79
CA PHE A 115 -11.78 1.50 9.01
C PHE A 115 -11.79 1.21 7.50
N HIS A 116 -11.46 -0.03 7.12
CA HIS A 116 -11.45 -0.47 5.71
C HIS A 116 -12.81 -0.95 5.20
N GLY A 117 -13.86 -0.92 6.03
CA GLY A 117 -15.19 -1.42 5.66
C GLY A 117 -15.22 -2.94 5.42
N LEU A 118 -14.33 -3.70 6.07
CA LEU A 118 -14.30 -5.15 5.97
C LEU A 118 -15.30 -5.78 6.97
N THR A 119 -16.12 -6.69 6.48
CA THR A 119 -17.07 -7.43 7.31
C THR A 119 -16.36 -8.52 8.12
N VAL A 120 -16.51 -8.46 9.44
CA VAL A 120 -16.01 -9.50 10.34
C VAL A 120 -17.15 -10.45 10.72
N GLU A 121 -17.05 -11.70 10.24
CA GLU A 121 -18.04 -12.73 10.52
C GLU A 121 -17.46 -13.84 11.41
N ARG A 122 -18.08 -14.08 12.56
CA ARG A 122 -17.63 -15.12 13.52
C ARG A 122 -16.15 -15.04 13.85
N GLY A 123 -15.62 -13.81 13.96
CA GLY A 123 -14.21 -13.54 14.25
C GLY A 123 -13.25 -13.78 13.10
N LYS A 124 -13.75 -13.93 11.89
CA LYS A 124 -12.97 -14.07 10.64
C LYS A 124 -13.22 -12.88 9.72
N VAL A 125 -12.25 -12.59 8.87
CA VAL A 125 -12.31 -11.52 7.87
C VAL A 125 -11.59 -11.99 6.61
N THR A 126 -12.06 -11.54 5.44
CA THR A 126 -11.36 -11.70 4.18
C THR A 126 -10.40 -10.53 4.00
N VAL A 127 -9.16 -10.84 3.72
CA VAL A 127 -8.07 -9.91 3.38
C VAL A 127 -7.43 -10.37 2.08
N PHE A 128 -6.66 -9.49 1.44
CA PHE A 128 -6.17 -9.75 0.08
C PHE A 128 -4.66 -9.70 -0.01
N LYS A 129 -4.14 -10.30 -1.08
CA LYS A 129 -2.73 -10.27 -1.42
C LYS A 129 -2.56 -10.28 -2.94
N ALA A 130 -1.66 -9.45 -3.44
CA ALA A 130 -1.12 -9.57 -4.78
C ALA A 130 0.06 -10.55 -4.76
N VAL A 131 0.16 -11.41 -5.77
CA VAL A 131 1.21 -12.42 -5.88
C VAL A 131 1.77 -12.48 -7.30
N GLU A 132 3.00 -12.99 -7.41
CA GLU A 132 3.68 -13.24 -8.67
C GLU A 132 3.14 -14.52 -9.34
N ALA A 133 3.57 -14.80 -10.57
CA ALA A 133 3.13 -15.96 -11.37
C ALA A 133 3.40 -17.32 -10.70
N ASP A 134 4.34 -17.38 -9.77
CA ASP A 134 4.65 -18.58 -8.98
C ASP A 134 3.85 -18.67 -7.66
N TRP A 135 2.79 -17.85 -7.54
CA TRP A 135 1.92 -17.74 -6.36
C TRP A 135 2.63 -17.29 -5.09
N ARG A 136 3.78 -16.61 -5.20
CA ARG A 136 4.53 -16.07 -4.07
C ARG A 136 4.34 -14.57 -3.95
N GLY A 137 4.51 -14.05 -2.74
CA GLY A 137 4.59 -12.61 -2.51
C GLY A 137 5.98 -12.07 -2.83
N GLY A 138 6.12 -10.75 -3.01
CA GLY A 138 7.36 -10.08 -3.41
C GLY A 138 8.58 -10.35 -2.52
N THR A 139 8.42 -10.77 -1.26
CA THR A 139 9.54 -11.16 -0.38
C THR A 139 9.96 -12.62 -0.51
N LYS A 140 9.31 -13.40 -1.36
CA LYS A 140 9.61 -14.80 -1.70
C LYS A 140 10.08 -15.64 -0.50
N ARG A 141 9.29 -15.68 0.56
CA ARG A 141 9.59 -16.53 1.72
C ARG A 141 9.58 -18.00 1.29
N ASP A 142 10.67 -18.69 1.59
CA ASP A 142 10.84 -20.09 1.24
C ASP A 142 9.68 -20.95 1.76
N GLY A 143 9.07 -21.73 0.87
CA GLY A 143 8.02 -22.70 1.17
C GLY A 143 6.63 -22.10 1.40
N ILE A 144 6.42 -20.78 1.25
CA ILE A 144 5.09 -20.18 1.39
C ILE A 144 4.56 -19.80 0.01
N THR A 145 3.45 -20.45 -0.39
CA THR A 145 2.67 -20.14 -1.58
C THR A 145 1.26 -19.70 -1.19
N TYR A 146 0.61 -19.03 -2.11
CA TYR A 146 -0.76 -18.54 -1.97
C TYR A 146 -1.62 -18.98 -3.14
N ALA A 147 -1.37 -20.18 -3.66
CA ALA A 147 -2.18 -20.74 -4.73
C ALA A 147 -3.63 -21.02 -4.27
N PRO A 148 -4.60 -21.01 -5.18
CA PRO A 148 -5.96 -21.41 -4.88
C PRO A 148 -5.99 -22.78 -4.18
N GLY A 149 -6.73 -22.87 -3.08
CA GLY A 149 -6.79 -24.07 -2.24
C GLY A 149 -5.78 -24.12 -1.08
N ASP A 150 -4.69 -23.38 -1.14
CA ASP A 150 -3.68 -23.33 -0.06
C ASP A 150 -4.24 -22.77 1.25
N LYS A 151 -3.58 -23.13 2.36
CA LYS A 151 -3.80 -22.59 3.71
C LYS A 151 -2.47 -22.36 4.40
N PRO A 152 -1.67 -21.36 3.94
CA PRO A 152 -0.37 -21.13 4.51
C PRO A 152 -0.44 -20.70 5.99
N GLU A 153 0.59 -21.11 6.75
CA GLU A 153 0.85 -20.66 8.11
C GLU A 153 2.29 -20.13 8.19
N ALA A 154 2.47 -19.01 8.90
CA ALA A 154 3.78 -18.42 9.10
C ALA A 154 4.54 -19.18 10.20
N PRO A 155 5.71 -19.75 9.91
CA PRO A 155 6.51 -20.47 10.92
C PRO A 155 7.12 -19.53 11.96
N ASP A 156 7.26 -18.26 11.62
CA ASP A 156 7.91 -17.21 12.40
C ASP A 156 6.91 -16.22 13.02
N TRP A 157 5.65 -16.61 13.19
CA TRP A 157 4.61 -15.71 13.67
C TRP A 157 4.94 -15.03 15.00
N ALA A 158 4.90 -13.70 15.02
CA ALA A 158 4.92 -12.89 16.23
C ALA A 158 3.82 -11.82 16.18
N LYS A 159 3.01 -11.75 17.23
CA LYS A 159 1.89 -10.80 17.34
C LYS A 159 2.39 -9.43 17.80
N ASN A 160 3.08 -8.72 16.93
CA ASN A 160 3.56 -7.35 17.16
C ASN A 160 3.26 -6.48 15.91
N GLY A 161 3.41 -5.16 16.01
CA GLY A 161 3.19 -4.21 14.91
C GLY A 161 4.37 -4.06 13.95
N SER A 162 5.43 -4.86 14.07
CA SER A 162 6.59 -4.77 13.20
C SER A 162 6.37 -5.50 11.87
N CYS A 163 6.99 -5.03 10.79
CA CYS A 163 7.04 -5.76 9.53
C CYS A 163 7.91 -7.01 9.66
N GLY A 164 7.57 -8.07 8.94
CA GLY A 164 8.19 -9.40 9.09
C GLY A 164 7.33 -10.32 9.98
N GLU A 165 7.80 -11.51 10.30
CA GLU A 165 7.22 -12.46 11.26
C GLU A 165 5.71 -12.67 11.12
N GLY A 166 5.28 -13.23 9.98
CA GLY A 166 3.86 -13.47 9.68
C GLY A 166 3.53 -13.38 8.20
N LEU A 167 2.29 -13.70 7.84
CA LEU A 167 1.75 -13.55 6.49
C LEU A 167 1.16 -12.15 6.33
N HIS A 168 1.61 -11.38 5.35
CA HIS A 168 1.20 -10.00 5.15
C HIS A 168 0.05 -9.89 4.15
N PHE A 169 -0.93 -9.05 4.49
CA PHE A 169 -2.13 -8.82 3.70
C PHE A 169 -2.54 -7.34 3.69
N VAL A 170 -3.41 -7.00 2.76
CA VAL A 170 -4.02 -5.68 2.55
C VAL A 170 -5.54 -5.77 2.56
N ALA A 171 -6.23 -4.63 2.61
CA ALA A 171 -7.68 -4.59 2.67
C ALA A 171 -8.36 -4.69 1.29
N ARG A 172 -7.64 -4.37 0.23
CA ARG A 172 -8.11 -4.45 -1.17
C ARG A 172 -7.04 -5.10 -2.04
N PRO A 173 -7.40 -5.87 -3.10
CA PRO A 173 -6.42 -6.56 -3.93
C PRO A 173 -5.33 -5.64 -4.48
N TRP A 174 -5.71 -4.54 -5.12
CA TRP A 174 -4.82 -3.56 -5.75
C TRP A 174 -3.85 -2.86 -4.77
N GLU A 175 -4.17 -2.79 -3.49
CA GLU A 175 -3.24 -2.25 -2.49
C GLU A 175 -1.99 -3.13 -2.33
N GLY A 176 -2.07 -4.39 -2.77
CA GLY A 176 -0.97 -5.34 -2.75
C GLY A 176 0.13 -5.05 -3.76
N ASP A 177 -0.17 -4.36 -4.86
CA ASP A 177 0.74 -4.09 -5.98
C ASP A 177 2.03 -3.41 -5.54
N ARG A 178 1.93 -2.47 -4.60
CA ARG A 178 3.08 -1.72 -4.05
C ARG A 178 4.09 -2.58 -3.30
N TYR A 179 3.77 -3.84 -3.02
CA TYR A 179 4.64 -4.77 -2.31
C TYR A 179 5.26 -5.83 -3.21
N LEU A 180 5.02 -5.76 -4.52
CA LEU A 180 5.66 -6.56 -5.55
C LEU A 180 6.73 -5.73 -6.26
N ASN A 181 7.71 -6.41 -6.87
CA ASN A 181 8.72 -5.76 -7.69
C ASN A 181 8.21 -5.49 -9.10
N ASP A 182 7.38 -6.40 -9.60
CA ASP A 182 6.74 -6.34 -10.92
C ASP A 182 5.21 -6.22 -10.79
N ALA A 183 4.52 -6.09 -11.91
CA ALA A 183 3.07 -6.12 -11.93
C ALA A 183 2.55 -7.45 -11.35
N PRO A 184 1.45 -7.43 -10.57
CA PRO A 184 0.87 -8.65 -10.04
C PRO A 184 0.41 -9.57 -11.16
N ALA A 185 0.67 -10.88 -11.01
CA ALA A 185 0.13 -11.89 -11.92
C ALA A 185 -1.27 -12.33 -11.46
N HIS A 186 -1.48 -12.38 -10.13
CA HIS A 186 -2.75 -12.81 -9.55
C HIS A 186 -3.09 -12.00 -8.29
N TYR A 187 -4.38 -11.91 -8.00
CA TYR A 187 -4.88 -11.47 -6.69
C TYR A 187 -5.58 -12.63 -5.99
N VAL A 188 -5.40 -12.70 -4.68
CA VAL A 188 -5.99 -13.77 -3.88
C VAL A 188 -6.71 -13.24 -2.66
N ALA A 189 -7.88 -13.83 -2.39
CA ALA A 189 -8.68 -13.60 -1.21
C ALA A 189 -8.36 -14.66 -0.14
N CYS A 190 -8.02 -14.19 1.06
CA CYS A 190 -7.55 -15.02 2.17
C CYS A 190 -8.42 -14.79 3.40
N VAL A 191 -9.04 -15.84 3.93
CA VAL A 191 -9.81 -15.76 5.17
C VAL A 191 -8.88 -15.97 6.37
N VAL A 192 -8.84 -15.00 7.28
CA VAL A 192 -7.99 -15.04 8.49
C VAL A 192 -8.81 -14.81 9.77
N ARG A 193 -8.25 -15.16 10.93
CA ARG A 193 -8.87 -14.85 12.23
C ARG A 193 -8.41 -13.48 12.72
N VAL A 194 -9.32 -12.61 13.08
CA VAL A 194 -9.02 -11.28 13.65
C VAL A 194 -8.19 -11.41 14.95
N SER A 195 -8.41 -12.46 15.75
CA SER A 195 -7.62 -12.74 16.95
C SER A 195 -6.14 -13.10 16.66
N GLU A 196 -5.84 -13.57 15.46
CA GLU A 196 -4.51 -13.95 14.97
C GLU A 196 -3.95 -12.89 14.00
N MET A 197 -4.45 -11.66 14.04
CA MET A 197 -3.96 -10.51 13.27
C MET A 197 -3.14 -9.56 14.15
N ALA A 198 -2.21 -8.87 13.51
CA ALA A 198 -1.56 -7.68 14.04
C ALA A 198 -1.53 -6.60 12.96
N VAL A 199 -1.84 -5.37 13.34
CA VAL A 199 -1.78 -4.22 12.44
C VAL A 199 -0.33 -3.75 12.37
N ILE A 200 0.23 -3.62 11.17
CA ILE A 200 1.56 -3.07 10.93
C ILE A 200 1.44 -1.56 10.73
N ASP A 201 0.55 -1.18 9.83
CA ASP A 201 0.19 0.20 9.54
C ASP A 201 -1.26 0.27 9.03
N GLN A 202 -1.72 1.45 8.65
CA GLN A 202 -3.09 1.61 8.15
C GLN A 202 -3.37 0.75 6.92
N GLY A 203 -2.41 0.57 6.02
CA GLY A 203 -2.61 -0.16 4.75
C GLY A 203 -2.26 -1.64 4.82
N LYS A 204 -1.68 -2.13 5.93
CA LYS A 204 -1.14 -3.49 5.99
C LYS A 204 -1.28 -4.14 7.35
N VAL A 205 -1.70 -5.39 7.30
CA VAL A 205 -1.74 -6.29 8.47
C VAL A 205 -0.86 -7.50 8.25
N LYS A 206 -0.51 -8.16 9.33
CA LYS A 206 0.04 -9.51 9.28
C LYS A 206 -0.83 -10.47 10.07
N CYS A 207 -0.83 -11.74 9.64
CA CYS A 207 -1.61 -12.80 10.24
C CYS A 207 -0.76 -14.03 10.46
N ARG A 208 -1.18 -14.86 11.44
CA ARG A 208 -0.53 -16.13 11.70
C ARG A 208 -0.73 -17.11 10.54
N ARG A 209 -1.98 -17.25 10.07
CA ARG A 209 -2.35 -18.24 9.06
C ARG A 209 -3.63 -17.88 8.32
N VAL A 210 -3.79 -18.50 7.16
CA VAL A 210 -5.05 -18.54 6.41
C VAL A 210 -5.88 -19.71 6.93
N VAL A 211 -7.17 -19.50 7.20
CA VAL A 211 -8.04 -20.51 7.88
C VAL A 211 -9.11 -21.14 6.99
N ALA A 212 -9.18 -20.72 5.73
CA ALA A 212 -10.00 -21.34 4.67
C ALA A 212 -9.14 -21.49 3.41
N PRO A 213 -9.53 -22.34 2.45
CA PRO A 213 -8.86 -22.39 1.15
C PRO A 213 -8.82 -21.00 0.52
N ILE A 214 -7.65 -20.63 -0.02
CA ILE A 214 -7.46 -19.41 -0.77
C ILE A 214 -8.29 -19.45 -2.05
N THR A 215 -8.89 -18.34 -2.42
CA THR A 215 -9.63 -18.16 -3.66
C THR A 215 -8.94 -17.09 -4.50
N GLU A 216 -8.74 -17.34 -5.80
CA GLU A 216 -8.32 -16.31 -6.73
C GLU A 216 -9.45 -15.31 -6.96
N CYS A 217 -9.13 -14.03 -7.07
CA CYS A 217 -10.09 -12.96 -7.28
C CYS A 217 -9.56 -11.94 -8.29
N ASP A 218 -10.45 -11.09 -8.77
CA ASP A 218 -10.09 -9.95 -9.59
C ASP A 218 -9.55 -8.76 -8.73
N ILE A 219 -9.28 -7.65 -9.40
CA ILE A 219 -8.76 -6.42 -8.76
C ILE A 219 -9.75 -5.80 -7.75
N ASP A 220 -11.02 -6.06 -7.90
CA ASP A 220 -12.10 -5.57 -7.03
C ASP A 220 -12.38 -6.53 -5.85
N GLY A 221 -11.81 -7.73 -5.91
CA GLY A 221 -11.93 -8.77 -4.87
C GLY A 221 -13.04 -9.79 -5.14
N GLU A 222 -13.66 -9.74 -6.33
CA GLU A 222 -14.67 -10.72 -6.71
C GLU A 222 -14.00 -12.05 -7.09
N PRO A 223 -14.53 -13.20 -6.62
CA PRO A 223 -13.95 -14.50 -6.94
C PRO A 223 -13.92 -14.76 -8.44
N LEU A 224 -12.77 -15.15 -8.96
CA LEU A 224 -12.69 -15.70 -10.32
C LEU A 224 -13.28 -17.12 -10.28
N LEU A 225 -14.42 -17.31 -10.94
CA LEU A 225 -15.00 -18.63 -11.10
C LEU A 225 -13.99 -19.49 -11.90
N SER A 226 -13.43 -20.50 -11.25
CA SER A 226 -12.71 -21.54 -11.98
C SER A 226 -13.69 -22.09 -13.02
N GLY A 227 -13.43 -21.85 -14.31
CA GLY A 227 -14.28 -22.28 -15.39
C GLY A 227 -14.66 -23.74 -15.20
N GLU A 228 -15.95 -23.99 -15.11
CA GLU A 228 -16.47 -25.35 -15.28
C GLU A 228 -15.95 -25.82 -16.62
N GLY A 229 -15.15 -26.89 -16.57
CA GLY A 229 -14.55 -27.47 -17.76
C GLY A 229 -15.61 -27.70 -18.83
N GLU A 230 -15.39 -27.13 -20.01
CA GLU A 230 -15.93 -27.70 -21.22
C GLU A 230 -15.57 -29.18 -21.22
N GLN A 231 -16.55 -30.01 -20.90
CA GLN A 231 -16.48 -31.43 -21.27
C GLN A 231 -16.80 -31.54 -22.75
N PRO A 232 -16.02 -32.31 -23.49
CA PRO A 232 -16.17 -32.52 -24.93
C PRO A 232 -17.46 -33.27 -25.30
#